data_48a9e4c40e0b672952c70722c1bc8cc5
#
_entry.id   48a9e4c40e0b672952c70722c1bc8cc5
#
_cell.length_a   1.000
_cell.length_b   1.000
_cell.length_c   1.000
_cell.angle_alpha   90.00
_cell.angle_beta   90.00
_cell.angle_gamma   90.00
#
_symmetry.space_group_name_H-M   'P 1'
#
loop_
_entity.id
_entity.type
_entity.pdbx_description
1 polymer ?
#
loop_
_entity_poly.entity_id
_entity_poly.type
_entity_poly.pdbx_seq_one_letter_code
_entity_poly.pdbx_strand_id
1 'polypeptide(L)'
;AVLYGALLTVEQYGLTPAQRTTFFFSNYEEVGHGASTGIPADVEELVVVDMAASTTGEHQNSDEYSVGICAKDATGPYDLELRRKLVSLCRAHGIPYKIDTYPHYGSDGSAYLRAGADVRVAVIGPGVDASHGYERTHYDSLEANARLAVYYLLGKD
;
A
#
# COMPACT_ATOMS: atom_id res chain seq x y z
N ALA A 1 5.67 -10.07 1.92
CA ALA A 1 6.65 -10.12 0.82
C ALA A 1 7.10 -8.71 0.42
N VAL A 2 6.19 -7.79 0.01
CA VAL A 2 6.51 -6.45 -0.53
C VAL A 2 7.36 -5.61 0.43
N LEU A 3 6.90 -5.35 1.65
CA LEU A 3 7.64 -4.56 2.64
C LEU A 3 9.00 -5.18 2.99
N TYR A 4 9.06 -6.49 3.10
CA TYR A 4 10.31 -7.19 3.36
C TYR A 4 11.29 -7.06 2.16
N GLY A 5 10.78 -7.18 0.93
CA GLY A 5 11.56 -6.95 -0.28
C GLY A 5 12.10 -5.52 -0.37
N ALA A 6 11.28 -4.52 -0.05
CA ALA A 6 11.71 -3.13 0.00
C ALA A 6 12.80 -2.90 1.07
N LEU A 7 12.62 -3.45 2.27
CA LEU A 7 13.59 -3.36 3.36
C LEU A 7 14.94 -3.99 2.98
N LEU A 8 14.92 -5.22 2.43
CA LEU A 8 16.13 -5.88 1.95
C LEU A 8 16.84 -5.09 0.85
N THR A 9 16.08 -4.48 -0.07
CA THR A 9 16.65 -3.64 -1.14
C THR A 9 17.37 -2.43 -0.56
N VAL A 10 16.73 -1.73 0.37
CA VAL A 10 17.33 -0.58 1.07
C VAL A 10 18.63 -0.98 1.77
N GLU A 11 18.62 -2.10 2.49
CA GLU A 11 19.79 -2.61 3.21
C GLU A 11 20.89 -3.06 2.26
N GLN A 12 20.59 -3.92 1.30
CA GLN A 12 21.57 -4.51 0.38
C GLN A 12 22.31 -3.49 -0.46
N TYR A 13 21.63 -2.43 -0.89
CA TYR A 13 22.21 -1.37 -1.73
C TYR A 13 22.65 -0.15 -0.92
N GLY A 14 22.60 -0.18 0.38
CA GLY A 14 22.99 0.92 1.26
C GLY A 14 22.21 2.21 0.97
N LEU A 15 20.93 2.08 0.62
CA LEU A 15 20.09 3.22 0.29
C LEU A 15 19.68 3.95 1.57
N THR A 16 19.61 5.28 1.50
CA THR A 16 19.17 6.09 2.63
C THR A 16 17.77 6.66 2.31
N PRO A 17 16.75 6.34 3.09
CA PRO A 17 15.44 6.97 2.95
C PRO A 17 15.54 8.50 3.10
N ALA A 18 14.78 9.25 2.31
CA ALA A 18 14.74 10.71 2.36
C ALA A 18 14.13 11.24 3.67
N GLN A 19 13.32 10.42 4.32
CA GLN A 19 12.60 10.73 5.56
C GLN A 19 12.87 9.65 6.62
N ARG A 20 12.70 9.99 7.89
CA ARG A 20 12.64 8.97 8.94
C ARG A 20 11.51 8.00 8.65
N THR A 21 11.83 6.74 8.50
CA THR A 21 10.90 5.70 8.07
C THR A 21 10.76 4.62 9.14
N THR A 22 9.55 4.19 9.38
CA THR A 22 9.22 3.03 10.21
C THR A 22 8.54 1.97 9.36
N PHE A 23 9.12 0.78 9.30
CA PHE A 23 8.45 -0.40 8.77
C PHE A 23 7.64 -1.03 9.90
N PHE A 24 6.33 -0.92 9.80
CA PHE A 24 5.41 -1.45 10.81
C PHE A 24 4.70 -2.70 10.26
N PHE A 25 4.92 -3.83 10.90
CA PHE A 25 4.22 -5.08 10.62
C PHE A 25 3.14 -5.25 11.67
N SER A 26 1.91 -4.98 11.30
CA SER A 26 0.77 -5.04 12.22
C SER A 26 0.43 -6.49 12.59
N ASN A 27 -0.17 -6.62 13.75
CA ASN A 27 -0.91 -7.80 14.16
C ASN A 27 -2.39 -7.43 14.29
N TYR A 28 -3.32 -8.37 14.17
CA TYR A 28 -4.77 -8.15 14.23
C TYR A 28 -5.37 -7.31 13.09
N GLU A 29 -4.71 -7.19 11.93
CA GLU A 29 -5.28 -6.50 10.77
C GLU A 29 -6.57 -7.17 10.33
N GLU A 30 -6.60 -8.50 10.18
CA GLU A 30 -7.71 -9.33 9.73
C GLU A 30 -8.95 -9.28 10.64
N VAL A 31 -8.81 -8.74 11.84
CA VAL A 31 -9.91 -8.51 12.77
C VAL A 31 -10.18 -7.01 13.02
N GLY A 32 -9.64 -6.15 12.14
CA GLY A 32 -10.02 -4.76 11.98
C GLY A 32 -9.41 -3.75 12.95
N HIS A 33 -8.32 -4.10 13.66
CA HIS A 33 -7.68 -3.15 14.60
C HIS A 33 -6.15 -3.24 14.69
N GLY A 34 -5.48 -3.78 13.66
CA GLY A 34 -4.04 -4.01 13.65
C GLY A 34 -3.20 -2.74 13.89
N ALA A 35 -3.50 -1.67 13.19
CA ALA A 35 -2.79 -0.40 13.30
C ALA A 35 -3.47 0.61 14.25
N SER A 36 -4.41 0.20 15.08
CA SER A 36 -5.05 1.10 16.05
C SER A 36 -4.07 1.62 17.10
N THR A 37 -2.96 0.94 17.31
CA THR A 37 -1.87 1.32 18.24
C THR A 37 -0.52 0.92 17.69
N GLY A 38 0.56 1.42 18.29
CA GLY A 38 1.92 0.98 17.97
C GLY A 38 2.63 1.77 16.87
N ILE A 39 1.91 2.54 16.07
CA ILE A 39 2.52 3.47 15.12
C ILE A 39 3.04 4.69 15.89
N PRO A 40 4.28 5.17 15.59
CA PRO A 40 4.81 6.38 16.24
C PRO A 40 3.91 7.59 16.04
N ALA A 41 3.70 8.39 17.09
CA ALA A 41 2.75 9.51 17.09
C ALA A 41 3.15 10.68 16.17
N ASP A 42 4.38 10.72 15.70
CA ASP A 42 4.94 11.75 14.82
C ASP A 42 4.99 11.33 13.35
N VAL A 43 4.27 10.28 12.97
CA VAL A 43 4.08 9.87 11.57
C VAL A 43 3.16 10.86 10.86
N GLU A 44 3.60 11.40 9.73
CA GLU A 44 2.83 12.33 8.89
C GLU A 44 2.18 11.66 7.67
N GLU A 45 2.82 10.61 7.15
CA GLU A 45 2.32 9.82 6.02
C GLU A 45 2.34 8.33 6.38
N LEU A 46 1.25 7.64 6.13
CA LEU A 46 1.12 6.19 6.28
C LEU A 46 0.79 5.58 4.92
N VAL A 47 1.73 4.83 4.36
CA VAL A 47 1.48 4.00 3.17
C VAL A 47 1.27 2.57 3.63
N VAL A 48 0.03 2.14 3.57
CA VAL A 48 -0.35 0.75 3.88
C VAL A 48 -0.05 -0.12 2.65
N VAL A 49 0.61 -1.22 2.86
CA VAL A 49 0.82 -2.26 1.85
C VAL A 49 -0.07 -3.45 2.22
N ASP A 50 -1.20 -3.48 1.57
CA ASP A 50 -2.23 -4.49 1.71
C ASP A 50 -2.33 -5.30 0.41
N MET A 51 -3.48 -5.79 0.05
CA MET A 51 -3.78 -6.35 -1.26
C MET A 51 -4.71 -5.44 -2.06
N ALA A 52 -4.69 -5.58 -3.37
CA ALA A 52 -5.69 -5.04 -4.28
C ALA A 52 -6.59 -6.18 -4.76
N ALA A 53 -7.88 -6.09 -4.53
CA ALA A 53 -8.79 -7.15 -4.95
C ALA A 53 -8.80 -7.24 -6.48
N SER A 54 -8.24 -8.32 -7.01
CA SER A 54 -8.31 -8.68 -8.41
C SER A 54 -9.41 -9.73 -8.55
N THR A 55 -10.57 -9.29 -8.96
CA THR A 55 -11.66 -10.21 -9.28
C THR A 55 -11.86 -10.24 -10.79
N THR A 56 -12.20 -11.39 -11.31
CA THR A 56 -12.64 -11.53 -12.72
C THR A 56 -14.01 -10.87 -12.98
N GLY A 57 -14.48 -10.04 -12.06
CA GLY A 57 -15.76 -9.35 -12.13
C GLY A 57 -15.69 -8.00 -12.85
N GLU A 58 -16.80 -7.59 -13.41
CA GLU A 58 -16.94 -6.46 -14.35
C GLU A 58 -16.67 -5.06 -13.79
N HIS A 59 -16.24 -4.90 -12.52
CA HIS A 59 -16.24 -3.59 -11.85
C HIS A 59 -14.93 -3.21 -11.16
N GLN A 60 -13.84 -3.95 -11.39
CA GLN A 60 -12.54 -3.64 -10.82
C GLN A 60 -11.46 -3.48 -11.87
N ASN A 61 -10.57 -2.49 -11.67
CA ASN A 61 -9.44 -2.25 -12.56
C ASN A 61 -8.19 -3.01 -12.14
N SER A 62 -8.10 -3.43 -10.88
CA SER A 62 -6.94 -4.13 -10.32
C SER A 62 -6.67 -5.42 -11.07
N ASP A 63 -5.40 -5.68 -11.33
CA ASP A 63 -4.91 -6.90 -11.96
C ASP A 63 -3.74 -7.50 -11.16
N GLU A 64 -3.38 -8.73 -11.47
CA GLU A 64 -2.31 -9.48 -10.80
C GLU A 64 -0.89 -9.07 -11.23
N TYR A 65 -0.72 -8.04 -12.07
CA TYR A 65 0.57 -7.66 -12.68
C TYR A 65 1.05 -6.28 -12.31
N SER A 66 0.20 -5.47 -11.70
CA SER A 66 0.46 -4.07 -11.42
C SER A 66 0.29 -3.74 -9.93
N VAL A 67 0.67 -2.52 -9.57
CA VAL A 67 0.33 -1.95 -8.26
C VAL A 67 -1.14 -1.55 -8.27
N GLY A 68 -1.93 -2.09 -7.36
CA GLY A 68 -3.24 -1.55 -7.03
C GLY A 68 -3.07 -0.33 -6.12
N ILE A 69 -3.61 0.81 -6.50
CA ILE A 69 -3.63 2.02 -5.69
C ILE A 69 -5.09 2.29 -5.29
N CYS A 70 -5.41 2.12 -4.02
CA CYS A 70 -6.77 2.29 -3.52
C CYS A 70 -7.13 3.78 -3.45
N ALA A 71 -8.18 4.18 -4.18
CA ALA A 71 -8.72 5.52 -4.09
C ALA A 71 -9.69 5.68 -2.93
N LYS A 72 -10.44 4.61 -2.64
CA LYS A 72 -11.47 4.56 -1.61
C LYS A 72 -11.77 3.11 -1.27
N ASP A 73 -11.97 2.82 0.00
CA ASP A 73 -12.52 1.56 0.49
C ASP A 73 -13.91 1.75 1.13
N ALA A 74 -14.39 0.75 1.87
CA ALA A 74 -15.68 0.80 2.57
C ALA A 74 -15.75 1.90 3.64
N THR A 75 -14.60 2.37 4.14
CA THR A 75 -14.52 3.31 5.25
C THR A 75 -14.43 4.77 4.81
N GLY A 76 -14.07 5.02 3.57
CA GLY A 76 -13.97 6.36 3.00
C GLY A 76 -12.82 6.52 2.00
N PRO A 77 -12.65 7.73 1.46
CA PRO A 77 -11.54 8.05 0.56
C PRO A 77 -10.23 8.14 1.32
N TYR A 78 -9.14 7.75 0.67
CA TYR A 78 -7.78 7.98 1.12
C TYR A 78 -7.25 9.33 0.64
N ASP A 79 -6.13 9.78 1.22
CA ASP A 79 -5.54 11.09 0.93
C ASP A 79 -5.19 11.24 -0.57
N LEU A 80 -5.69 12.34 -1.17
CA LEU A 80 -5.54 12.58 -2.59
C LEU A 80 -4.11 12.96 -2.98
N GLU A 81 -3.43 13.76 -2.16
CA GLU A 81 -2.10 14.25 -2.50
C GLU A 81 -1.06 13.13 -2.37
N LEU A 82 -1.16 12.33 -1.30
CA LEU A 82 -0.29 11.16 -1.14
C LEU A 82 -0.53 10.14 -2.27
N ARG A 83 -1.78 9.91 -2.66
CA ARG A 83 -2.10 9.06 -3.82
C ARG A 83 -1.51 9.62 -5.12
N ARG A 84 -1.61 10.94 -5.35
CA ARG A 84 -1.01 11.58 -6.54
C ARG A 84 0.50 11.42 -6.57
N LYS A 85 1.17 11.56 -5.42
CA LYS A 85 2.60 11.31 -5.26
C LYS A 85 2.97 9.89 -5.70
N LEU A 86 2.25 8.88 -5.22
CA LEU A 86 2.47 7.48 -5.61
C LEU A 86 2.24 7.25 -7.11
N VAL A 87 1.21 7.85 -7.69
CA VAL A 87 0.95 7.80 -9.14
C VAL A 87 2.07 8.47 -9.95
N SER A 88 2.57 9.62 -9.49
CA SER A 88 3.72 10.29 -10.11
C SER A 88 4.95 9.41 -10.12
N LEU A 89 5.28 8.78 -9.00
CA LEU A 89 6.39 7.83 -8.91
C LEU A 89 6.22 6.65 -9.88
N CYS A 90 5.01 6.08 -9.96
CA CYS A 90 4.75 5.02 -10.92
C CYS A 90 5.04 5.46 -12.35
N ARG A 91 4.59 6.65 -12.74
CA ARG A 91 4.82 7.21 -14.08
C ARG A 91 6.29 7.51 -14.35
N ALA A 92 6.97 8.14 -13.41
CA ALA A 92 8.38 8.52 -13.54
C ALA A 92 9.30 7.30 -13.71
N HIS A 93 8.96 6.19 -13.05
CA HIS A 93 9.80 4.99 -13.02
C HIS A 93 9.25 3.81 -13.83
N GLY A 94 8.23 4.02 -14.66
CA GLY A 94 7.65 2.99 -15.52
C GLY A 94 7.11 1.80 -14.73
N ILE A 95 6.50 2.06 -13.57
CA ILE A 95 5.88 1.03 -12.74
C ILE A 95 4.42 0.87 -13.16
N PRO A 96 3.97 -0.32 -13.55
CA PRO A 96 2.58 -0.55 -13.91
C PRO A 96 1.68 -0.36 -12.68
N TYR A 97 0.58 0.37 -12.83
CA TYR A 97 -0.36 0.62 -11.74
C TYR A 97 -1.80 0.71 -12.22
N LYS A 98 -2.72 0.45 -11.31
CA LYS A 98 -4.16 0.65 -11.47
C LYS A 98 -4.71 1.44 -10.28
N ILE A 99 -5.64 2.36 -10.55
CA ILE A 99 -6.39 3.02 -9.48
C ILE A 99 -7.75 2.36 -9.39
N ASP A 100 -8.16 2.01 -8.17
CA ASP A 100 -9.39 1.26 -7.95
C ASP A 100 -10.09 1.65 -6.66
N THR A 101 -11.28 1.10 -6.44
CA THR A 101 -12.08 1.27 -5.22
C THR A 101 -12.53 -0.10 -4.71
N TYR A 102 -12.51 -0.30 -3.39
CA TYR A 102 -12.85 -1.57 -2.76
C TYR A 102 -14.01 -1.42 -1.76
N PRO A 103 -15.27 -1.44 -2.22
CA PRO A 103 -16.42 -1.07 -1.40
C PRO A 103 -16.72 -2.03 -0.23
N HIS A 104 -16.10 -3.20 -0.20
CA HIS A 104 -16.32 -4.23 0.81
C HIS A 104 -15.11 -4.52 1.71
N TYR A 105 -14.03 -3.77 1.54
CA TYR A 105 -12.78 -3.95 2.28
C TYR A 105 -12.47 -2.74 3.15
N GLY A 106 -11.64 -2.93 4.14
CA GLY A 106 -11.00 -1.90 4.93
C GLY A 106 -9.50 -2.15 4.93
N SER A 107 -8.74 -1.38 5.71
CA SER A 107 -7.31 -1.57 5.88
C SER A 107 -6.85 -1.09 7.25
N ASP A 108 -5.63 -1.41 7.61
CA ASP A 108 -4.97 -0.85 8.78
C ASP A 108 -4.92 0.68 8.77
N GLY A 109 -4.84 1.30 7.59
CA GLY A 109 -4.88 2.75 7.44
C GLY A 109 -6.21 3.34 7.92
N SER A 110 -7.31 2.71 7.57
CA SER A 110 -8.64 3.11 8.04
C SER A 110 -8.84 2.84 9.53
N ALA A 111 -8.25 1.76 10.06
CA ALA A 111 -8.26 1.49 11.50
C ALA A 111 -7.51 2.56 12.28
N TYR A 112 -6.35 3.01 11.78
CA TYR A 112 -5.54 4.07 12.40
C TYR A 112 -6.27 5.42 12.41
N LEU A 113 -6.88 5.81 11.29
CA LEU A 113 -7.70 7.04 11.22
C LEU A 113 -8.88 6.99 12.20
N ARG A 114 -9.58 5.86 12.31
CA ARG A 114 -10.66 5.69 13.30
C ARG A 114 -10.19 5.72 14.75
N ALA A 115 -8.94 5.34 15.00
CA ALA A 115 -8.31 5.46 16.31
C ALA A 115 -7.95 6.91 16.69
N GLY A 116 -8.17 7.86 15.78
CA GLY A 116 -7.98 9.30 16.04
C GLY A 116 -6.66 9.87 15.51
N ALA A 117 -5.96 9.15 14.63
CA ALA A 117 -4.73 9.63 14.03
C ALA A 117 -5.00 10.77 13.04
N ASP A 118 -4.18 11.83 13.10
CA ASP A 118 -4.13 12.92 12.13
C ASP A 118 -2.96 12.71 11.19
N VAL A 119 -3.18 11.92 10.15
CA VAL A 119 -2.13 11.44 9.23
C VAL A 119 -2.69 11.29 7.82
N ARG A 120 -1.86 11.55 6.81
CA ARG A 120 -2.22 11.25 5.42
C ARG A 120 -2.04 9.76 5.16
N VAL A 121 -3.09 9.11 4.68
CA VAL A 121 -3.08 7.65 4.42
C VAL A 121 -3.27 7.37 2.94
N ALA A 122 -2.45 6.47 2.41
CA ALA A 122 -2.67 5.80 1.14
C ALA A 122 -2.56 4.29 1.31
N VAL A 123 -3.24 3.56 0.45
CA VAL A 123 -3.18 2.09 0.41
C VAL A 123 -2.76 1.64 -0.97
N ILE A 124 -1.75 0.80 -1.01
CA ILE A 124 -1.27 0.11 -2.22
C ILE A 124 -1.21 -1.39 -1.95
N GLY A 125 -1.17 -2.15 -3.01
CA GLY A 125 -0.96 -3.61 -2.85
C GLY A 125 -0.89 -4.36 -4.17
N PRO A 126 -0.36 -5.58 -4.15
CA PRO A 126 -0.43 -6.46 -5.30
C PRO A 126 -1.88 -6.85 -5.58
N GLY A 127 -2.22 -7.01 -6.86
CA GLY A 127 -3.50 -7.59 -7.22
C GLY A 127 -3.57 -9.06 -6.81
N VAL A 128 -4.58 -9.41 -6.02
CA VAL A 128 -4.75 -10.76 -5.45
C VAL A 128 -6.10 -11.31 -5.86
N ASP A 129 -6.09 -12.51 -6.44
CA ASP A 129 -7.29 -13.30 -6.68
C ASP A 129 -7.60 -14.17 -5.45
N ALA A 130 -8.88 -14.46 -5.23
CA ALA A 130 -9.37 -15.27 -4.13
C ALA A 130 -8.95 -14.78 -2.73
N SER A 131 -8.99 -13.46 -2.50
CA SER A 131 -8.73 -12.84 -1.20
C SER A 131 -9.55 -13.51 -0.08
N HIS A 132 -8.93 -13.72 1.08
CA HIS A 132 -9.44 -14.51 2.21
C HIS A 132 -9.70 -16.01 1.93
N GLY A 133 -9.22 -16.49 0.76
CA GLY A 133 -9.27 -17.89 0.38
C GLY A 133 -7.88 -18.45 0.09
N TYR A 134 -7.75 -19.23 -1.00
CA TYR A 134 -6.46 -19.67 -1.51
C TYR A 134 -5.90 -18.60 -2.45
N GLU A 135 -5.27 -17.60 -1.89
CA GLU A 135 -4.84 -16.40 -2.58
C GLU A 135 -3.78 -16.65 -3.64
N ARG A 136 -3.87 -15.90 -4.72
CA ARG A 136 -2.93 -15.94 -5.84
C ARG A 136 -2.62 -14.52 -6.31
N THR A 137 -1.35 -14.27 -6.61
CA THR A 137 -0.87 -13.08 -7.30
C THR A 137 0.28 -13.43 -8.25
N HIS A 138 0.65 -12.52 -9.13
CA HIS A 138 1.80 -12.68 -10.00
C HIS A 138 3.04 -12.02 -9.40
N TYR A 139 4.21 -12.54 -9.76
CA TYR A 139 5.50 -12.01 -9.31
C TYR A 139 5.72 -10.54 -9.72
N ASP A 140 5.27 -10.17 -10.91
CA ASP A 140 5.39 -8.80 -11.43
C ASP A 140 4.68 -7.79 -10.54
N SER A 141 3.53 -8.15 -9.98
CA SER A 141 2.80 -7.27 -9.06
C SER A 141 3.56 -7.09 -7.73
N LEU A 142 4.15 -8.16 -7.20
CA LEU A 142 4.99 -8.07 -5.99
C LEU A 142 6.22 -7.18 -6.22
N GLU A 143 6.89 -7.36 -7.36
CA GLU A 143 8.04 -6.53 -7.74
C GLU A 143 7.64 -5.08 -7.94
N ALA A 144 6.55 -4.81 -8.67
CA ALA A 144 6.05 -3.45 -8.91
C ALA A 144 5.76 -2.73 -7.59
N ASN A 145 5.12 -3.39 -6.64
CA ASN A 145 4.83 -2.83 -5.32
C ASN A 145 6.11 -2.58 -4.50
N ALA A 146 7.06 -3.49 -4.52
CA ALA A 146 8.35 -3.31 -3.82
C ALA A 146 9.14 -2.14 -4.43
N ARG A 147 9.18 -2.03 -5.76
CA ARG A 147 9.82 -0.89 -6.46
C ARG A 147 9.17 0.43 -6.09
N LEU A 148 7.84 0.50 -6.11
CA LEU A 148 7.13 1.72 -5.70
C LEU A 148 7.46 2.09 -4.25
N ALA A 149 7.46 1.14 -3.33
CA ALA A 149 7.83 1.37 -1.93
C ALA A 149 9.26 1.93 -1.82
N VAL A 150 10.24 1.36 -2.53
CA VAL A 150 11.61 1.87 -2.52
C VAL A 150 11.70 3.29 -3.06
N TYR A 151 11.09 3.60 -4.21
CA TYR A 151 11.11 4.96 -4.77
C TYR A 151 10.41 5.97 -3.86
N TYR A 152 9.31 5.58 -3.24
CA TYR A 152 8.64 6.40 -2.24
C TYR A 152 9.56 6.75 -1.06
N LEU A 153 10.28 5.75 -0.53
CA LEU A 153 11.25 5.93 0.56
C LEU A 153 12.40 6.87 0.18
N LEU A 154 12.87 6.79 -1.06
CA LEU A 154 13.98 7.62 -1.55
C LEU A 154 13.56 9.06 -1.86
N GLY A 155 12.27 9.38 -1.90
CA GLY A 155 11.78 10.72 -2.25
C GLY A 155 12.22 11.21 -3.63
N LYS A 156 12.45 10.29 -4.55
CA LYS A 156 12.90 10.60 -5.92
C LYS A 156 11.66 10.68 -6.82
N ASP A 157 11.26 11.89 -7.09
CA ASP A 157 10.26 12.22 -8.12
C ASP A 157 10.79 11.95 -9.53
#